data_f39696600cd335871dd3043b4ab61d93
#
_entry.id   f39696600cd335871dd3043b4ab61d93
#
_cell.length_a   1.000
_cell.length_b   1.000
_cell.length_c   1.000
_cell.angle_alpha   90.00
_cell.angle_beta   90.00
_cell.angle_gamma   90.00
#
_symmetry.space_group_name_H-M   'P 1'
#
loop_
_entity.id
_entity.type
_entity.pdbx_description
1 polymer ?
#
loop_
_entity_poly.entity_id
_entity_poly.type
_entity_poly.pdbx_seq_one_letter_code
_entity_poly.pdbx_strand_id
1 'polypeptide(L)'
;LVILTVEGNFTHAGQPVLHAWQADLDGFAVTSGAFAAAFPFEIASIPLGTLIASIALLLFVFTTLLTWSYYGERAITFLYDRIPGSTRGGEKVLHMIWRVLWCVVIFLGAGRESDLIWRMGDIANGLMVLPNLLGLLLLSGVVFALARGDKTAGKDFHADTPEEPEEY
;
A
#
# COMPACT_ATOMS: atom_id res chain seq x y z
N LEU A 1 -14.47 3.23 11.80
CA LEU A 1 -15.38 3.53 12.92
C LEU A 1 -16.64 4.26 12.43
N VAL A 2 -16.49 5.39 11.70
CA VAL A 2 -17.62 6.20 11.18
C VAL A 2 -18.64 5.34 10.40
N ILE A 3 -18.17 4.46 9.51
CA ILE A 3 -19.02 3.56 8.71
C ILE A 3 -19.89 2.65 9.58
N LEU A 4 -19.39 2.22 10.74
CA LEU A 4 -20.05 1.26 11.63
C LEU A 4 -20.97 1.90 12.65
N THR A 5 -20.74 3.17 13.01
CA THR A 5 -21.38 3.81 14.15
C THR A 5 -22.34 4.94 13.80
N VAL A 6 -22.17 5.54 12.61
CA VAL A 6 -23.03 6.66 12.20
C VAL A 6 -24.31 6.14 11.57
N GLU A 7 -25.43 6.65 12.10
CA GLU A 7 -26.77 6.42 11.56
C GLU A 7 -27.12 7.43 10.48
N GLY A 8 -27.82 6.96 9.45
CA GLY A 8 -28.28 7.79 8.35
C GLY A 8 -29.45 7.14 7.59
N ASN A 9 -29.94 7.79 6.56
CA ASN A 9 -31.02 7.27 5.75
C ASN A 9 -30.43 6.56 4.52
N PHE A 10 -30.21 5.26 4.65
CA PHE A 10 -29.70 4.41 3.58
C PHE A 10 -30.77 3.41 3.13
N THR A 11 -30.56 2.72 2.00
CA THR A 11 -31.47 1.68 1.50
C THR A 11 -30.70 0.42 1.14
N HIS A 12 -31.32 -0.74 1.42
CA HIS A 12 -30.89 -2.06 0.97
C HIS A 12 -32.07 -2.83 0.42
N ALA A 13 -31.99 -3.28 -0.85
CA ALA A 13 -33.10 -3.93 -1.53
C ALA A 13 -34.44 -3.17 -1.44
N GLY A 14 -34.39 -1.83 -1.47
CA GLY A 14 -35.56 -0.96 -1.34
C GLY A 14 -36.10 -0.79 0.08
N GLN A 15 -35.48 -1.37 1.09
CA GLN A 15 -35.83 -1.21 2.51
C GLN A 15 -34.90 -0.19 3.19
N PRO A 16 -35.41 0.66 4.09
CA PRO A 16 -34.57 1.60 4.83
C PRO A 16 -33.66 0.85 5.82
N VAL A 17 -32.38 1.23 5.85
CA VAL A 17 -31.38 0.73 6.77
C VAL A 17 -30.65 1.90 7.46
N LEU A 18 -30.15 1.69 8.65
CA LEU A 18 -29.60 2.78 9.47
C LEU A 18 -28.14 3.10 9.15
N HIS A 19 -27.37 2.11 8.69
CA HIS A 19 -25.94 2.28 8.49
C HIS A 19 -25.54 2.12 7.02
N ALA A 20 -24.54 2.90 6.58
CA ALA A 20 -24.04 2.86 5.21
C ALA A 20 -23.50 1.49 4.78
N TRP A 21 -22.93 0.71 5.71
CA TRP A 21 -22.42 -0.63 5.45
C TRP A 21 -23.52 -1.69 5.21
N GLN A 22 -24.76 -1.37 5.56
CA GLN A 22 -25.94 -2.22 5.30
C GLN A 22 -26.62 -1.90 3.97
N ALA A 23 -26.25 -0.78 3.35
CA ALA A 23 -26.87 -0.30 2.12
C ALA A 23 -26.29 -0.99 0.88
N ASP A 24 -27.01 -0.86 -0.24
CA ASP A 24 -26.54 -1.30 -1.57
C ASP A 24 -25.52 -0.31 -2.14
N LEU A 25 -24.44 -0.08 -1.39
CA LEU A 25 -23.36 0.84 -1.74
C LEU A 25 -22.04 0.09 -1.77
N ASP A 26 -21.21 0.38 -2.75
CA ASP A 26 -19.90 -0.24 -2.92
C ASP A 26 -18.74 0.75 -2.82
N GLY A 27 -17.60 0.23 -2.36
CA GLY A 27 -16.34 0.96 -2.36
C GLY A 27 -16.41 2.30 -1.61
N PHE A 28 -16.03 3.39 -2.29
CA PHE A 28 -16.01 4.73 -1.72
C PHE A 28 -17.41 5.28 -1.37
N ALA A 29 -18.46 4.82 -2.05
CA ALA A 29 -19.82 5.28 -1.79
C ALA A 29 -20.28 4.98 -0.35
N VAL A 30 -19.91 3.83 0.21
CA VAL A 30 -20.15 3.48 1.62
C VAL A 30 -19.51 4.49 2.56
N THR A 31 -18.24 4.80 2.33
CA THR A 31 -17.48 5.74 3.16
C THR A 31 -18.04 7.16 3.05
N SER A 32 -18.25 7.65 1.82
CA SER A 32 -18.75 9.01 1.60
C SER A 32 -20.16 9.20 2.14
N GLY A 33 -21.04 8.18 2.02
CA GLY A 33 -22.37 8.19 2.59
C GLY A 33 -22.36 8.28 4.12
N ALA A 34 -21.53 7.47 4.77
CA ALA A 34 -21.37 7.52 6.23
C ALA A 34 -20.81 8.86 6.72
N PHE A 35 -19.83 9.44 6.01
CA PHE A 35 -19.31 10.76 6.34
C PHE A 35 -20.30 11.88 6.07
N ALA A 36 -21.11 11.80 5.01
CA ALA A 36 -22.18 12.74 4.74
C ALA A 36 -23.23 12.73 5.86
N ALA A 37 -23.59 11.56 6.37
CA ALA A 37 -24.51 11.43 7.49
C ALA A 37 -23.90 11.95 8.82
N ALA A 38 -22.59 11.76 9.04
CA ALA A 38 -21.89 12.28 10.22
C ALA A 38 -21.77 13.81 10.26
N PHE A 39 -21.64 14.42 9.08
CA PHE A 39 -21.47 15.88 8.92
C PHE A 39 -22.51 16.43 7.93
N PRO A 40 -23.75 16.67 8.39
CA PRO A 40 -24.89 17.03 7.52
C PRO A 40 -24.84 18.49 7.02
N PHE A 41 -23.77 19.23 7.32
CA PHE A 41 -23.58 20.58 6.81
C PHE A 41 -23.20 20.55 5.33
N GLU A 42 -23.73 21.48 4.54
CA GLU A 42 -23.45 21.58 3.12
C GLU A 42 -22.60 22.82 2.79
N ILE A 43 -21.63 22.63 1.90
CA ILE A 43 -20.86 23.71 1.29
C ILE A 43 -21.07 23.60 -0.22
N ALA A 44 -21.63 24.65 -0.83
CA ALA A 44 -21.94 24.68 -2.26
C ALA A 44 -22.78 23.48 -2.74
N SER A 45 -23.78 23.07 -1.95
CA SER A 45 -24.66 21.90 -2.21
C SER A 45 -23.97 20.54 -2.17
N ILE A 46 -22.77 20.47 -1.60
CA ILE A 46 -22.04 19.21 -1.35
C ILE A 46 -21.97 18.99 0.16
N PRO A 47 -22.37 17.82 0.68
CA PRO A 47 -22.21 17.50 2.10
C PRO A 47 -20.74 17.61 2.53
N LEU A 48 -20.49 18.31 3.63
CA LEU A 48 -19.14 18.52 4.16
C LEU A 48 -18.41 17.18 4.39
N GLY A 49 -19.14 16.18 4.89
CA GLY A 49 -18.60 14.84 5.09
C GLY A 49 -18.08 14.19 3.82
N THR A 50 -18.82 14.31 2.71
CA THR A 50 -18.37 13.83 1.40
C THR A 50 -17.11 14.54 0.93
N LEU A 51 -17.03 15.84 1.13
CA LEU A 51 -15.86 16.64 0.76
C LEU A 51 -14.62 16.22 1.57
N ILE A 52 -14.76 16.04 2.88
CA ILE A 52 -13.69 15.57 3.76
C ILE A 52 -13.22 14.18 3.32
N ALA A 53 -14.14 13.23 3.10
CA ALA A 53 -13.82 11.88 2.68
C ALA A 53 -13.10 11.86 1.31
N SER A 54 -13.55 12.70 0.36
CA SER A 54 -12.94 12.79 -0.97
C SER A 54 -11.53 13.36 -0.93
N ILE A 55 -11.30 14.43 -0.16
CA ILE A 55 -9.96 15.01 -0.01
C ILE A 55 -9.03 14.03 0.71
N ALA A 56 -9.49 13.38 1.78
CA ALA A 56 -8.70 12.40 2.50
C ALA A 56 -8.31 11.22 1.60
N LEU A 57 -9.24 10.70 0.80
CA LEU A 57 -8.97 9.64 -0.17
C LEU A 57 -7.98 10.10 -1.24
N LEU A 58 -8.14 11.30 -1.79
CA LEU A 58 -7.23 11.86 -2.79
C LEU A 58 -5.79 11.90 -2.25
N LEU A 59 -5.61 12.45 -1.05
CA LEU A 59 -4.30 12.53 -0.39
C LEU A 59 -3.73 11.15 -0.10
N PHE A 60 -4.55 10.23 0.39
CA PHE A 60 -4.14 8.85 0.67
C PHE A 60 -3.66 8.13 -0.58
N VAL A 61 -4.43 8.19 -1.68
CA VAL A 61 -4.06 7.58 -2.96
C VAL A 61 -2.78 8.20 -3.50
N PHE A 62 -2.67 9.53 -3.48
CA PHE A 62 -1.49 10.23 -3.98
C PHE A 62 -0.22 9.83 -3.20
N THR A 63 -0.26 9.85 -1.88
CA THR A 63 0.88 9.46 -1.04
C THR A 63 1.24 7.99 -1.22
N THR A 64 0.25 7.12 -1.35
CA THR A 64 0.45 5.69 -1.59
C THR A 64 1.15 5.45 -2.94
N LEU A 65 0.71 6.09 -4.02
CA LEU A 65 1.31 5.96 -5.34
C LEU A 65 2.78 6.41 -5.34
N LEU A 66 3.10 7.52 -4.65
CA LEU A 66 4.48 7.99 -4.51
C LEU A 66 5.35 7.01 -3.73
N THR A 67 4.86 6.52 -2.60
CA THR A 67 5.59 5.59 -1.73
C THR A 67 5.87 4.26 -2.44
N TRP A 68 4.89 3.70 -3.12
CA TRP A 68 5.06 2.44 -3.87
C TRP A 68 6.00 2.60 -5.06
N SER A 69 5.97 3.74 -5.75
CA SER A 69 6.96 4.06 -6.79
C SER A 69 8.38 4.04 -6.24
N TYR A 70 8.58 4.68 -5.08
CA TYR A 70 9.87 4.70 -4.40
C TYR A 70 10.34 3.31 -3.97
N TYR A 71 9.46 2.48 -3.40
CA TYR A 71 9.82 1.10 -3.03
C TYR A 71 10.23 0.26 -4.24
N GLY A 72 9.50 0.39 -5.35
CA GLY A 72 9.87 -0.27 -6.59
C GLY A 72 11.21 0.19 -7.13
N GLU A 73 11.51 1.49 -7.08
CA GLU A 73 12.79 2.07 -7.46
C GLU A 73 13.94 1.48 -6.61
N ARG A 74 13.75 1.35 -5.29
CA ARG A 74 14.74 0.72 -4.39
C ARG A 74 14.95 -0.76 -4.68
N ALA A 75 13.87 -1.49 -4.93
CA ALA A 75 13.97 -2.91 -5.29
C ALA A 75 14.75 -3.12 -6.60
N ILE A 76 14.51 -2.28 -7.59
CA ILE A 76 15.22 -2.34 -8.87
C ILE A 76 16.69 -1.98 -8.72
N THR A 77 17.03 -0.94 -7.94
CA THR A 77 18.43 -0.59 -7.63
C THR A 77 19.15 -1.77 -6.98
N PHE A 78 18.54 -2.38 -5.96
CA PHE A 78 19.12 -3.54 -5.29
C PHE A 78 19.42 -4.71 -6.24
N LEU A 79 18.53 -4.97 -7.20
CA LEU A 79 18.75 -6.00 -8.22
C LEU A 79 19.84 -5.60 -9.22
N TYR A 80 19.86 -4.33 -9.63
CA TYR A 80 20.81 -3.79 -10.59
C TYR A 80 22.25 -3.83 -10.05
N ASP A 81 22.46 -3.48 -8.79
CA ASP A 81 23.77 -3.46 -8.15
C ASP A 81 24.43 -4.85 -8.05
N ARG A 82 23.62 -5.92 -8.18
CA ARG A 82 24.11 -7.30 -8.22
C ARG A 82 24.58 -7.75 -9.61
N ILE A 83 24.37 -6.95 -10.63
CA ILE A 83 24.79 -7.28 -11.99
C ILE A 83 26.25 -6.85 -12.17
N PRO A 84 27.18 -7.76 -12.51
CA PRO A 84 28.57 -7.39 -12.79
C PRO A 84 28.65 -6.36 -13.92
N GLY A 85 29.32 -5.24 -13.68
CA GLY A 85 29.43 -4.14 -14.64
C GLY A 85 28.33 -3.08 -14.53
N SER A 86 27.53 -3.09 -13.46
CA SER A 86 26.58 -2.02 -13.19
C SER A 86 27.28 -0.65 -13.11
N THR A 87 26.69 0.37 -13.74
CA THR A 87 27.23 1.74 -13.76
C THR A 87 26.21 2.73 -13.23
N ARG A 88 26.70 3.82 -12.60
CA ARG A 88 25.81 4.91 -12.13
C ARG A 88 24.98 5.55 -13.27
N GLY A 89 25.49 5.50 -14.52
CA GLY A 89 24.74 5.96 -15.69
C GLY A 89 23.57 5.06 -16.01
N GLY A 90 23.78 3.74 -15.97
CA GLY A 90 22.73 2.73 -16.18
C GLY A 90 21.65 2.77 -15.10
N GLU A 91 22.02 2.98 -13.84
CA GLU A 91 21.07 3.14 -12.73
C GLU A 91 20.10 4.30 -12.98
N LYS A 92 20.61 5.48 -13.39
CA LYS A 92 19.76 6.64 -13.71
C LYS A 92 18.77 6.37 -14.85
N VAL A 93 19.21 5.66 -15.88
CA VAL A 93 18.34 5.27 -17.00
C VAL A 93 17.26 4.29 -16.51
N LEU A 94 17.63 3.33 -15.68
CA LEU A 94 16.71 2.35 -15.11
C LEU A 94 15.63 3.02 -14.25
N HIS A 95 16.00 3.98 -13.41
CA HIS A 95 15.04 4.79 -12.62
C HIS A 95 14.10 5.60 -13.52
N MET A 96 14.60 6.19 -14.61
CA MET A 96 13.74 6.91 -15.55
C MET A 96 12.73 5.96 -16.21
N ILE A 97 13.19 4.80 -16.68
CA ILE A 97 12.32 3.78 -17.29
C ILE A 97 11.25 3.33 -16.29
N TRP A 98 11.64 3.07 -15.02
CA TRP A 98 10.72 2.68 -13.97
C TRP A 98 9.64 3.74 -13.73
N ARG A 99 10.00 5.01 -13.60
CA ARG A 99 9.06 6.10 -13.36
C ARG A 99 8.07 6.27 -14.52
N VAL A 100 8.55 6.19 -15.76
CA VAL A 100 7.68 6.24 -16.94
C VAL A 100 6.73 5.05 -16.96
N LEU A 101 7.25 3.83 -16.75
CA LEU A 101 6.44 2.61 -16.68
C LEU A 101 5.38 2.71 -15.58
N TRP A 102 5.75 3.21 -14.41
CA TRP A 102 4.84 3.43 -13.29
C TRP A 102 3.68 4.36 -13.65
N CYS A 103 3.97 5.50 -14.26
CA CYS A 103 2.95 6.44 -14.75
C CYS A 103 2.02 5.80 -15.78
N VAL A 104 2.57 5.04 -16.72
CA VAL A 104 1.78 4.34 -17.75
C VAL A 104 0.85 3.30 -17.13
N VAL A 105 1.35 2.51 -16.18
CA VAL A 105 0.55 1.48 -15.49
C VAL A 105 -0.58 2.11 -14.68
N ILE A 106 -0.33 3.22 -13.97
CA ILE A 106 -1.38 3.96 -13.25
C ILE A 106 -2.45 4.45 -14.21
N PHE A 107 -2.04 5.08 -15.32
CA PHE A 107 -2.97 5.60 -16.32
C PHE A 107 -3.84 4.50 -16.94
N LEU A 108 -3.24 3.38 -17.31
CA LEU A 108 -3.95 2.23 -17.87
C LEU A 108 -4.88 1.58 -16.83
N GLY A 109 -4.43 1.49 -15.56
CA GLY A 109 -5.20 0.94 -14.46
C GLY A 109 -6.43 1.78 -14.12
N ALA A 110 -6.31 3.10 -14.15
CA ALA A 110 -7.41 4.02 -13.84
C ALA A 110 -8.61 3.89 -14.80
N GLY A 111 -8.39 3.40 -16.02
CA GLY A 111 -9.44 3.18 -17.02
C GLY A 111 -10.03 1.75 -17.00
N ARG A 112 -9.65 0.90 -16.06
CA ARG A 112 -10.12 -0.50 -16.00
C ARG A 112 -11.19 -0.71 -14.96
N GLU A 113 -11.95 -1.80 -15.10
CA GLU A 113 -12.93 -2.24 -14.12
C GLU A 113 -12.23 -2.59 -12.79
N SER A 114 -12.80 -2.12 -11.70
CA SER A 114 -12.24 -2.34 -10.34
C SER A 114 -12.06 -3.82 -10.03
N ASP A 115 -13.01 -4.69 -10.44
CA ASP A 115 -12.95 -6.12 -10.17
C ASP A 115 -11.70 -6.78 -10.79
N LEU A 116 -11.34 -6.41 -12.03
CA LEU A 116 -10.13 -6.91 -12.67
C LEU A 116 -8.87 -6.52 -11.89
N ILE A 117 -8.80 -5.25 -11.46
CA ILE A 117 -7.65 -4.74 -10.71
C ILE A 117 -7.52 -5.43 -9.35
N TRP A 118 -8.65 -5.64 -8.64
CA TRP A 118 -8.65 -6.38 -7.38
C TRP A 118 -8.17 -7.81 -7.54
N ARG A 119 -8.68 -8.54 -8.54
CA ARG A 119 -8.24 -9.93 -8.82
C ARG A 119 -6.76 -10.02 -9.15
N MET A 120 -6.23 -9.08 -9.93
CA MET A 120 -4.78 -9.01 -10.21
C MET A 120 -3.98 -8.73 -8.94
N GLY A 121 -4.47 -7.83 -8.08
CA GLY A 121 -3.87 -7.51 -6.78
C GLY A 121 -3.83 -8.74 -5.86
N ASP A 122 -4.91 -9.49 -5.77
CA ASP A 122 -5.00 -10.70 -4.95
C ASP A 122 -4.01 -11.78 -5.41
N ILE A 123 -3.88 -11.98 -6.72
CA ILE A 123 -2.89 -12.92 -7.28
C ILE A 123 -1.46 -12.45 -6.96
N ALA A 124 -1.16 -11.17 -7.14
CA ALA A 124 0.16 -10.62 -6.85
C ALA A 124 0.49 -10.73 -5.34
N ASN A 125 -0.46 -10.44 -4.46
CA ASN A 125 -0.31 -10.60 -3.02
C ASN A 125 -0.08 -12.08 -2.64
N GLY A 126 -0.81 -13.01 -3.25
CA GLY A 126 -0.62 -14.44 -3.05
C GLY A 126 0.78 -14.90 -3.44
N LEU A 127 1.31 -14.41 -4.56
CA LEU A 127 2.68 -14.70 -5.00
C LEU A 127 3.74 -14.11 -4.06
N MET A 128 3.49 -12.95 -3.44
CA MET A 128 4.39 -12.35 -2.47
C MET A 128 4.45 -13.11 -1.14
N VAL A 129 3.40 -13.82 -0.76
CA VAL A 129 3.35 -14.59 0.49
C VAL A 129 4.38 -15.71 0.48
N LEU A 130 4.61 -16.39 -0.64
CA LEU A 130 5.49 -17.54 -0.73
C LEU A 130 6.95 -17.22 -0.34
N PRO A 131 7.65 -16.26 -0.97
CA PRO A 131 9.02 -15.92 -0.59
C PRO A 131 9.10 -15.30 0.81
N ASN A 132 8.09 -14.54 1.23
CA ASN A 132 8.05 -13.93 2.55
C ASN A 132 7.90 -14.98 3.65
N LEU A 133 7.01 -15.96 3.46
CA LEU A 133 6.83 -17.07 4.40
C LEU A 133 8.10 -17.93 4.51
N LEU A 134 8.75 -18.22 3.39
CA LEU A 134 10.03 -18.93 3.38
C LEU A 134 11.10 -18.16 4.17
N GLY A 135 11.22 -16.83 3.95
CA GLY A 135 12.14 -15.99 4.70
C GLY A 135 11.87 -16.02 6.20
N LEU A 136 10.61 -15.88 6.61
CA LEU A 136 10.22 -15.97 8.02
C LEU A 136 10.52 -17.34 8.65
N LEU A 137 10.25 -18.43 7.93
CA LEU A 137 10.55 -19.78 8.42
C LEU A 137 12.05 -20.01 8.60
N LEU A 138 12.86 -19.58 7.63
CA LEU A 138 14.32 -19.69 7.70
C LEU A 138 14.92 -18.85 8.83
N LEU A 139 14.37 -17.65 9.06
CA LEU A 139 14.82 -16.73 10.11
C LEU A 139 14.19 -17.02 11.49
N SER A 140 13.20 -17.90 11.58
CA SER A 140 12.47 -18.17 12.82
C SER A 140 13.41 -18.60 13.96
N GLY A 141 14.43 -19.43 13.68
CA GLY A 141 15.43 -19.85 14.65
C GLY A 141 16.20 -18.68 15.25
N VAL A 142 16.61 -17.72 14.42
CA VAL A 142 17.31 -16.50 14.85
C VAL A 142 16.41 -15.61 15.70
N VAL A 143 15.15 -15.43 15.27
CA VAL A 143 14.16 -14.64 16.01
C VAL A 143 13.89 -15.23 17.39
N PHE A 144 13.72 -16.56 17.49
CA PHE A 144 13.53 -17.23 18.78
C PHE A 144 14.76 -17.13 19.70
N ALA A 145 15.97 -17.26 19.15
CA ALA A 145 17.20 -17.11 19.94
C ALA A 145 17.33 -15.68 20.48
N LEU A 146 17.10 -14.65 19.64
CA LEU A 146 17.10 -13.25 20.07
C LEU A 146 16.01 -12.97 21.13
N ALA A 147 14.80 -13.53 20.95
CA ALA A 147 13.71 -13.38 21.93
C ALA A 147 14.04 -14.03 23.28
N ARG A 148 14.89 -15.04 23.33
CA ARG A 148 15.41 -15.66 24.56
C ARG A 148 16.59 -14.90 25.18
N GLY A 149 17.02 -13.78 24.56
CA GLY A 149 18.11 -12.95 25.08
C GLY A 149 19.52 -13.39 24.59
N ASP A 150 19.61 -14.26 23.61
CA ASP A 150 20.87 -14.63 22.98
C ASP A 150 21.32 -13.51 22.02
N LYS A 151 22.27 -12.68 22.50
CA LYS A 151 22.84 -11.55 21.74
C LYS A 151 23.82 -11.99 20.64
N THR A 152 24.14 -13.27 20.55
CA THR A 152 25.05 -13.83 19.53
C THR A 152 24.29 -14.34 18.32
N ALA A 153 23.01 -14.65 18.46
CA ALA A 153 22.15 -15.09 17.37
C ALA A 153 22.01 -13.94 16.33
N GLY A 154 22.52 -14.19 15.13
CA GLY A 154 22.51 -13.21 14.03
C GLY A 154 23.87 -12.59 13.71
N LYS A 155 24.91 -12.76 14.51
CA LYS A 155 26.27 -12.28 14.18
C LYS A 155 26.83 -12.94 12.92
N ASP A 156 26.47 -14.20 12.67
CA ASP A 156 26.90 -14.93 11.48
C ASP A 156 26.29 -14.34 10.18
N PHE A 157 25.20 -13.58 10.27
CA PHE A 157 24.59 -12.86 9.13
C PHE A 157 25.34 -11.57 8.74
N HIS A 158 26.17 -11.02 9.65
CA HIS A 158 26.95 -9.80 9.43
C HIS A 158 28.44 -10.07 9.20
N ALA A 159 28.85 -11.34 9.22
CA ALA A 159 30.26 -11.72 9.08
C ALA A 159 30.89 -11.30 7.73
N ASP A 160 30.05 -11.08 6.70
CA ASP A 160 30.52 -10.71 5.36
C ASP A 160 30.36 -9.21 5.04
N THR A 161 29.91 -8.37 5.98
CA THR A 161 29.94 -6.92 5.79
C THR A 161 31.31 -6.38 6.22
N PRO A 162 32.09 -5.74 5.31
CA PRO A 162 33.32 -5.06 5.68
C PRO A 162 33.00 -4.05 6.78
N GLU A 163 33.75 -4.08 7.88
CA GLU A 163 33.66 -3.06 8.93
C GLU A 163 33.91 -1.70 8.26
N GLU A 164 32.94 -0.81 8.31
CA GLU A 164 33.16 0.59 7.93
C GLU A 164 34.22 1.14 8.86
N PRO A 165 35.29 1.79 8.35
CA PRO A 165 36.29 2.40 9.21
C PRO A 165 35.64 3.46 10.10
N GLU A 166 35.77 3.34 11.42
CA GLU A 166 35.33 4.34 12.36
C GLU A 166 36.04 5.68 12.01
N GLU A 167 35.30 6.60 11.40
CA GLU A 167 35.74 7.98 11.22
C GLU A 167 35.76 8.66 12.60
N TYR A 168 36.98 8.96 13.05
CA TYR A 168 37.26 9.81 14.21
C TYR A 168 37.05 11.30 13.86
#